data_7d91081566c951c16614bf837097cc8e
#
_entry.id   7d91081566c951c16614bf837097cc8e
#
_cell.length_a   1.000
_cell.length_b   1.000
_cell.length_c   1.000
_cell.angle_alpha   90.00
_cell.angle_beta   90.00
_cell.angle_gamma   90.00
#
_symmetry.space_group_name_H-M   'P 1'
#
loop_
_entity.id
_entity.type
_entity.pdbx_description
1 polymer ?
#
loop_
_entity_poly.entity_id
_entity_poly.type
_entity_poly.pdbx_seq_one_letter_code
_entity_poly.pdbx_strand_id
1 'polypeptide(L)'
;MTKGWNSRTVAVHGGVRRSQYGEMAEALYLTQGFAYPDAETAEARFIKAGADEFIYARYGNPTVAVFEDRIAAIEGTEDAFATASGMAAVSGALTALLRAGDRVVASRALFGSCLYVLEDVLGRFGVTVDFVDGTDKAQW
;
A
#
# COMPACT_ATOMS: atom_id res chain seq x y z
N MET A 1 2.22 18.64 2.17
CA MET A 1 1.72 20.01 1.86
C MET A 1 1.36 20.13 0.39
N THR A 2 0.19 19.57 -0.01
CA THR A 2 -0.27 19.60 -1.42
C THR A 2 -1.55 20.42 -1.59
N LYS A 3 -1.97 21.14 -0.52
CA LYS A 3 -3.21 21.91 -0.51
C LYS A 3 -3.16 23.01 -1.59
N GLY A 4 -4.01 22.90 -2.61
CA GLY A 4 -4.08 23.82 -3.73
C GLY A 4 -3.32 23.37 -5.00
N TRP A 5 -2.62 22.25 -4.97
CA TRP A 5 -2.01 21.68 -6.16
C TRP A 5 -3.03 20.86 -6.97
N ASN A 6 -2.93 20.91 -8.28
CA ASN A 6 -3.68 19.99 -9.13
C ASN A 6 -2.99 18.59 -9.16
N SER A 7 -3.72 17.57 -9.62
CA SER A 7 -3.23 16.20 -9.64
C SER A 7 -1.92 16.01 -10.43
N ARG A 8 -1.71 16.78 -11.51
CA ARG A 8 -0.46 16.72 -12.29
C ARG A 8 0.74 17.26 -11.50
N THR A 9 0.54 18.34 -10.75
CA THR A 9 1.57 18.91 -9.88
C THR A 9 1.87 17.95 -8.72
N VAL A 10 0.85 17.33 -8.13
CA VAL A 10 0.99 16.29 -7.10
C VAL A 10 1.76 15.10 -7.62
N ALA A 11 1.45 14.63 -8.84
CA ALA A 11 2.13 13.49 -9.46
C ALA A 11 3.64 13.71 -9.66
N VAL A 12 4.08 14.96 -9.79
CA VAL A 12 5.50 15.30 -10.00
C VAL A 12 6.21 15.68 -8.70
N HIS A 13 5.53 16.41 -7.82
CA HIS A 13 6.17 17.04 -6.66
C HIS A 13 5.65 16.56 -5.32
N GLY A 14 4.57 15.77 -5.30
CA GLY A 14 4.00 15.23 -4.06
C GLY A 14 4.94 14.20 -3.42
N GLY A 15 4.98 14.16 -2.10
CA GLY A 15 5.73 13.16 -1.34
C GLY A 15 7.25 13.25 -1.43
N VAL A 16 7.83 14.25 -2.13
CA VAL A 16 9.29 14.35 -2.30
C VAL A 16 9.97 14.57 -0.95
N ARG A 17 10.83 13.63 -0.59
CA ARG A 17 11.69 13.65 0.61
C ARG A 17 13.09 14.04 0.18
N ARG A 18 13.51 15.27 0.48
CA ARG A 18 14.84 15.76 0.13
C ARG A 18 15.87 15.36 1.16
N SER A 19 17.01 14.88 0.71
CA SER A 19 18.16 14.65 1.57
C SER A 19 18.84 15.98 1.97
N GLN A 20 19.93 15.86 2.70
CA GLN A 20 20.78 17.01 3.07
C GLN A 20 21.33 17.80 1.88
N TYR A 21 21.29 17.22 0.67
CA TYR A 21 21.79 17.86 -0.55
C TYR A 21 20.73 18.69 -1.28
N GLY A 22 19.44 18.58 -0.88
CA GLY A 22 18.34 19.38 -1.43
C GLY A 22 18.03 19.10 -2.90
N GLU A 23 18.22 17.88 -3.34
CA GLU A 23 17.99 17.42 -4.72
C GLU A 23 16.60 17.74 -5.24
N MET A 24 16.48 18.03 -6.54
CA MET A 24 15.21 18.41 -7.17
C MET A 24 14.31 17.21 -7.47
N ALA A 25 14.91 16.05 -7.80
CA ALA A 25 14.22 14.79 -8.03
C ALA A 25 14.36 13.86 -6.83
N GLU A 26 13.56 12.80 -6.80
CA GLU A 26 13.64 11.79 -5.75
C GLU A 26 14.98 11.05 -5.78
N ALA A 27 15.63 10.94 -4.65
CA ALA A 27 16.80 10.08 -4.50
C ALA A 27 16.37 8.58 -4.48
N LEU A 28 17.18 7.72 -5.09
CA LEU A 28 16.98 6.28 -5.06
C LEU A 28 17.85 5.65 -3.96
N TYR A 29 17.19 5.05 -3.00
CA TYR A 29 17.85 4.38 -1.87
C TYR A 29 17.92 2.86 -2.13
N LEU A 30 18.96 2.43 -2.83
CA LEU A 30 19.20 1.03 -3.18
C LEU A 30 19.91 0.30 -2.03
N THR A 31 19.29 0.29 -0.87
CA THR A 31 19.80 -0.35 0.35
C THR A 31 18.73 -1.21 1.01
N GLN A 32 19.17 -2.22 1.76
CA GLN A 32 18.30 -3.08 2.55
C GLN A 32 18.21 -2.64 4.01
N GLY A 33 19.30 -2.13 4.57
CA GLY A 33 19.41 -1.75 5.97
C GLY A 33 19.80 -0.30 6.14
N PHE A 34 19.51 0.22 7.32
CA PHE A 34 19.79 1.61 7.71
C PHE A 34 20.61 1.61 8.98
N ALA A 35 21.61 2.51 9.06
CA ALA A 35 22.45 2.64 10.24
C ALA A 35 21.71 3.38 11.37
N TYR A 36 22.08 3.05 12.59
CA TYR A 36 21.60 3.73 13.79
C TYR A 36 22.77 4.39 14.50
N PRO A 37 22.58 5.56 15.13
CA PRO A 37 23.65 6.22 15.86
C PRO A 37 24.09 5.45 17.10
N ASP A 38 23.16 4.72 17.75
CA ASP A 38 23.37 3.95 18.97
C ASP A 38 22.36 2.80 19.08
N ALA A 39 22.55 1.92 20.05
CA ALA A 39 21.71 0.75 20.29
C ALA A 39 20.31 1.15 20.81
N GLU A 40 20.23 2.19 21.60
CA GLU A 40 18.98 2.69 22.18
C GLU A 40 18.06 3.24 21.07
N THR A 41 18.61 3.96 20.12
CA THR A 41 17.87 4.44 18.93
C THR A 41 17.40 3.25 18.09
N ALA A 42 18.23 2.22 17.91
CA ALA A 42 17.83 1.01 17.19
C ALA A 42 16.64 0.34 17.88
N GLU A 43 16.72 0.10 19.19
CA GLU A 43 15.65 -0.51 19.98
C GLU A 43 14.35 0.30 19.86
N ALA A 44 14.42 1.61 20.04
CA ALA A 44 13.26 2.49 19.95
C ALA A 44 12.56 2.38 18.58
N ARG A 45 13.31 2.35 17.48
CA ARG A 45 12.76 2.19 16.12
C ARG A 45 12.13 0.81 15.90
N PHE A 46 12.70 -0.26 16.48
CA PHE A 46 12.09 -1.60 16.41
C PHE A 46 10.79 -1.70 17.20
N ILE A 47 10.64 -0.94 18.27
CA ILE A 47 9.39 -0.86 19.05
C ILE A 47 8.35 -0.03 18.26
N LYS A 48 8.74 1.13 17.76
CA LYS A 48 7.87 2.02 16.98
C LYS A 48 8.71 3.00 16.14
N ALA A 49 8.83 2.73 14.84
CA ALA A 49 9.44 3.67 13.91
C ALA A 49 8.52 4.88 13.66
N GLY A 50 9.12 6.06 13.56
CA GLY A 50 8.45 7.26 13.07
C GLY A 50 8.25 7.24 11.54
N ALA A 51 7.50 8.20 11.01
CA ALA A 51 7.16 8.29 9.58
C ALA A 51 8.39 8.38 8.65
N ASP A 52 9.49 8.98 9.12
CA ASP A 52 10.74 9.14 8.36
C ASP A 52 11.87 8.28 8.94
N GLU A 53 11.53 7.22 9.67
CA GLU A 53 12.49 6.32 10.28
C GLU A 53 12.40 4.93 9.63
N PHE A 54 13.50 4.51 9.02
CA PHE A 54 13.59 3.24 8.31
C PHE A 54 14.49 2.27 9.08
N ILE A 55 14.06 1.01 9.14
CA ILE A 55 14.75 -0.08 9.84
C ILE A 55 15.38 -1.01 8.82
N TYR A 56 14.56 -1.48 7.91
CA TYR A 56 14.93 -2.45 6.88
C TYR A 56 13.96 -2.30 5.69
N ALA A 57 14.47 -2.39 4.47
CA ALA A 57 13.69 -2.07 3.25
C ALA A 57 12.42 -2.91 3.06
N ARG A 58 12.32 -4.09 3.68
CA ARG A 58 11.10 -4.91 3.68
C ARG A 58 9.95 -4.26 4.47
N TYR A 59 10.27 -3.49 5.52
CA TYR A 59 9.28 -2.76 6.31
C TYR A 59 9.00 -1.37 5.75
N GLY A 60 9.98 -0.77 5.10
CA GLY A 60 9.88 0.53 4.47
C GLY A 60 11.20 1.00 3.89
N ASN A 61 11.12 1.75 2.80
CA ASN A 61 12.27 2.34 2.12
C ASN A 61 11.90 3.74 1.64
N PRO A 62 12.78 4.75 1.78
CA PRO A 62 12.45 6.13 1.38
C PRO A 62 11.98 6.25 -0.08
N THR A 63 12.53 5.47 -1.01
CA THR A 63 12.09 5.46 -2.41
C THR A 63 10.65 4.99 -2.56
N VAL A 64 10.28 3.91 -1.86
CA VAL A 64 8.93 3.35 -1.89
C VAL A 64 7.95 4.31 -1.19
N ALA A 65 8.35 4.87 -0.05
CA ALA A 65 7.52 5.80 0.70
C ALA A 65 7.15 7.06 -0.10
N VAL A 66 8.04 7.58 -0.95
CA VAL A 66 7.70 8.69 -1.88
C VAL A 66 6.59 8.30 -2.85
N PHE A 67 6.62 7.07 -3.37
CA PHE A 67 5.57 6.56 -4.25
C PHE A 67 4.24 6.41 -3.50
N GLU A 68 4.26 5.84 -2.31
CA GLU A 68 3.08 5.66 -1.45
C GLU A 68 2.45 7.00 -1.06
N ASP A 69 3.23 7.95 -0.56
CA ASP A 69 2.78 9.32 -0.24
C ASP A 69 2.12 10.00 -1.44
N ARG A 70 2.68 9.80 -2.63
CA ARG A 70 2.20 10.41 -3.87
C ARG A 70 0.89 9.80 -4.34
N ILE A 71 0.75 8.48 -4.30
CA ILE A 71 -0.49 7.79 -4.62
C ILE A 71 -1.59 8.17 -3.63
N ALA A 72 -1.30 8.14 -2.33
CA ALA A 72 -2.24 8.57 -1.31
C ALA A 72 -2.75 10.00 -1.55
N ALA A 73 -1.83 10.92 -1.91
CA ALA A 73 -2.18 12.30 -2.20
C ALA A 73 -3.03 12.46 -3.48
N ILE A 74 -2.82 11.63 -4.50
CA ILE A 74 -3.59 11.64 -5.76
C ILE A 74 -5.00 11.07 -5.53
N GLU A 75 -5.09 9.96 -4.81
CA GLU A 75 -6.34 9.27 -4.50
C GLU A 75 -7.14 9.97 -3.38
N GLY A 76 -6.51 10.87 -2.63
CA GLY A 76 -7.14 11.56 -1.49
C GLY A 76 -7.35 10.63 -0.29
N THR A 77 -6.55 9.60 -0.16
CA THR A 77 -6.56 8.64 0.95
C THR A 77 -5.60 9.08 2.06
N GLU A 78 -5.78 8.50 3.25
CA GLU A 78 -4.92 8.76 4.40
C GLU A 78 -3.52 8.20 4.17
N ASP A 79 -3.45 7.01 3.56
CA ASP A 79 -2.20 6.29 3.30
C ASP A 79 -2.33 5.41 2.04
N ALA A 80 -1.20 4.89 1.56
CA ALA A 80 -1.12 3.88 0.52
C ALA A 80 -0.01 2.88 0.85
N PHE A 81 -0.16 1.65 0.40
CA PHE A 81 0.85 0.60 0.57
C PHE A 81 1.23 -0.01 -0.78
N ALA A 82 2.50 0.08 -1.13
CA ALA A 82 3.02 -0.45 -2.38
C ALA A 82 3.31 -1.94 -2.28
N THR A 83 2.92 -2.67 -3.32
CA THR A 83 3.20 -4.09 -3.46
C THR A 83 3.95 -4.38 -4.76
N ALA A 84 4.52 -5.57 -4.88
CA ALA A 84 5.31 -5.97 -6.05
C ALA A 84 4.47 -6.12 -7.34
N SER A 85 3.15 -6.20 -7.23
CA SER A 85 2.22 -6.29 -8.38
C SER A 85 0.80 -5.91 -7.98
N GLY A 86 -0.05 -5.56 -8.96
CA GLY A 86 -1.47 -5.32 -8.73
C GLY A 86 -2.21 -6.51 -8.12
N MET A 87 -1.86 -7.74 -8.52
CA MET A 87 -2.45 -8.95 -7.92
C MET A 87 -2.00 -9.16 -6.48
N ALA A 88 -0.78 -8.79 -6.13
CA ALA A 88 -0.33 -8.78 -4.74
C ALA A 88 -1.11 -7.74 -3.91
N ALA A 89 -1.43 -6.57 -4.49
CA ALA A 89 -2.28 -5.57 -3.84
C ALA A 89 -3.69 -6.12 -3.58
N VAL A 90 -4.34 -6.70 -4.59
CA VAL A 90 -5.69 -7.28 -4.46
C VAL A 90 -5.71 -8.41 -3.41
N SER A 91 -4.80 -9.36 -3.53
CA SER A 91 -4.71 -10.49 -2.60
C SER A 91 -4.35 -10.03 -1.19
N GLY A 92 -3.40 -9.11 -1.06
CA GLY A 92 -2.98 -8.55 0.23
C GLY A 92 -4.11 -7.79 0.92
N ALA A 93 -4.86 -6.94 0.21
CA ALA A 93 -5.98 -6.21 0.78
C ALA A 93 -7.07 -7.16 1.30
N LEU A 94 -7.44 -8.16 0.51
CA LEU A 94 -8.46 -9.14 0.91
C LEU A 94 -8.02 -9.97 2.12
N THR A 95 -6.79 -10.51 2.08
CA THR A 95 -6.29 -11.36 3.18
C THR A 95 -5.98 -10.58 4.47
N ALA A 96 -5.69 -9.28 4.37
CA ALA A 96 -5.51 -8.43 5.55
C ALA A 96 -6.83 -8.17 6.30
N LEU A 97 -7.96 -8.16 5.59
CA LEU A 97 -9.28 -7.85 6.15
C LEU A 97 -10.09 -9.08 6.54
N LEU A 98 -9.88 -10.21 5.85
CA LEU A 98 -10.72 -11.39 5.95
C LEU A 98 -10.11 -12.49 6.82
N ARG A 99 -10.98 -13.26 7.46
CA ARG A 99 -10.66 -14.42 8.29
C ARG A 99 -11.49 -15.62 7.86
N ALA A 100 -11.09 -16.81 8.28
CA ALA A 100 -11.90 -18.02 8.11
C ALA A 100 -13.28 -17.83 8.73
N GLY A 101 -14.32 -18.14 7.96
CA GLY A 101 -15.72 -17.94 8.32
C GLY A 101 -16.34 -16.62 7.84
N ASP A 102 -15.54 -15.69 7.35
CA ASP A 102 -16.04 -14.44 6.79
C ASP A 102 -16.70 -14.65 5.43
N ARG A 103 -17.51 -13.68 5.05
CA ARG A 103 -18.26 -13.66 3.79
C ARG A 103 -17.97 -12.40 3.01
N VAL A 104 -17.76 -12.55 1.71
CA VAL A 104 -17.55 -11.46 0.76
C VAL A 104 -18.66 -11.44 -0.27
N VAL A 105 -19.20 -10.28 -0.56
CA VAL A 105 -20.07 -10.04 -1.71
C VAL A 105 -19.25 -9.34 -2.79
N ALA A 106 -19.24 -9.89 -4.00
CA ALA A 106 -18.44 -9.36 -5.10
C ALA A 106 -19.22 -9.33 -6.41
N SER A 107 -18.96 -8.34 -7.25
CA SER A 107 -19.47 -8.34 -8.61
C SER A 107 -18.86 -9.48 -9.42
N ARG A 108 -19.67 -10.10 -10.31
CA ARG A 108 -19.13 -11.04 -11.31
C ARG A 108 -18.28 -10.38 -12.38
N ALA A 109 -18.45 -9.07 -12.59
CA ALA A 109 -17.74 -8.29 -13.60
C ALA A 109 -16.37 -7.81 -13.07
N LEU A 110 -15.49 -8.76 -12.74
CA LEU A 110 -14.13 -8.51 -12.29
C LEU A 110 -13.11 -9.05 -13.30
N PHE A 111 -11.90 -8.54 -13.22
CA PHE A 111 -10.76 -9.11 -13.92
C PHE A 111 -10.56 -10.58 -13.52
N GLY A 112 -10.30 -11.46 -14.49
CA GLY A 112 -10.31 -12.92 -14.28
C GLY A 112 -9.39 -13.40 -13.16
N SER A 113 -8.21 -12.78 -12.97
CA SER A 113 -7.33 -13.14 -11.87
C SER A 113 -7.88 -12.72 -10.50
N CYS A 114 -8.69 -11.64 -10.44
CA CYS A 114 -9.38 -11.25 -9.20
C CYS A 114 -10.49 -12.25 -8.87
N LEU A 115 -11.23 -12.74 -9.87
CA LEU A 115 -12.20 -13.83 -9.69
C LEU A 115 -11.52 -15.08 -9.14
N TYR A 116 -10.37 -15.48 -9.71
CA TYR A 116 -9.61 -16.61 -9.21
C TYR A 116 -9.19 -16.46 -7.73
N VAL A 117 -8.75 -15.27 -7.33
CA VAL A 117 -8.44 -15.02 -5.90
C VAL A 117 -9.67 -15.21 -5.03
N LEU A 118 -10.82 -14.71 -5.46
CA LEU A 118 -12.07 -14.83 -4.71
C LEU A 118 -12.58 -16.28 -4.68
N GLU A 119 -12.69 -16.93 -5.85
CA GLU A 119 -13.31 -18.27 -5.98
C GLU A 119 -12.42 -19.39 -5.41
N ASP A 120 -11.14 -19.40 -5.83
CA ASP A 120 -10.24 -20.50 -5.49
C ASP A 120 -9.40 -20.23 -4.25
N VAL A 121 -8.72 -19.07 -4.19
CA VAL A 121 -7.74 -18.83 -3.14
C VAL A 121 -8.44 -18.63 -1.80
N LEU A 122 -9.37 -17.69 -1.71
CA LEU A 122 -10.04 -17.37 -0.44
C LEU A 122 -10.92 -18.54 0.05
N GLY A 123 -11.54 -19.29 -0.86
CA GLY A 123 -12.33 -20.47 -0.51
C GLY A 123 -11.53 -21.52 0.24
N ARG A 124 -10.23 -21.70 -0.11
CA ARG A 124 -9.32 -22.64 0.58
C ARG A 124 -9.02 -22.21 2.03
N PHE A 125 -9.16 -20.93 2.34
CA PHE A 125 -8.97 -20.37 3.67
C PHE A 125 -10.30 -20.17 4.44
N GLY A 126 -11.38 -20.75 3.93
CA GLY A 126 -12.67 -20.77 4.63
C GLY A 126 -13.48 -19.47 4.50
N VAL A 127 -13.18 -18.64 3.51
CA VAL A 127 -13.99 -17.45 3.19
C VAL A 127 -15.05 -17.84 2.17
N THR A 128 -16.29 -17.44 2.39
CA THR A 128 -17.41 -17.64 1.46
C THR A 128 -17.55 -16.41 0.56
N VAL A 129 -17.73 -16.62 -0.75
CA VAL A 129 -17.91 -15.52 -1.71
C VAL A 129 -19.25 -15.66 -2.43
N ASP A 130 -20.06 -14.61 -2.39
CA ASP A 130 -21.30 -14.49 -3.14
C ASP A 130 -21.10 -13.54 -4.31
N PHE A 131 -21.36 -14.04 -5.50
CA PHE A 131 -21.27 -13.24 -6.71
C PHE A 131 -22.61 -12.68 -7.11
N VAL A 132 -22.65 -11.38 -7.32
CA VAL A 132 -23.84 -10.63 -7.71
C VAL A 132 -23.66 -9.97 -9.08
N ASP A 133 -24.74 -9.58 -9.72
CA ASP A 133 -24.68 -8.64 -10.84
C ASP A 133 -24.38 -7.24 -10.28
N GLY A 134 -23.22 -6.70 -10.61
CA GLY A 134 -22.77 -5.39 -10.11
C GLY A 134 -23.66 -4.23 -10.56
N THR A 135 -24.51 -4.42 -11.57
CA THR A 135 -25.45 -3.41 -12.09
C THR A 135 -26.81 -3.47 -11.41
N ASP A 136 -27.14 -4.57 -10.74
CA ASP A 136 -28.40 -4.77 -10.02
C ASP A 136 -28.24 -4.48 -8.52
N LYS A 137 -28.68 -3.29 -8.12
CA LYS A 137 -28.61 -2.84 -6.72
C LYS A 137 -29.39 -3.72 -5.73
N ALA A 138 -30.38 -4.48 -6.20
CA ALA A 138 -31.16 -5.37 -5.33
C ALA A 138 -30.39 -6.63 -4.89
N GLN A 139 -29.29 -6.94 -5.57
CA GLN A 139 -28.43 -8.07 -5.25
C GLN A 139 -27.34 -7.74 -4.23
N TRP A 140 -27.06 -6.46 -3.99
CA TRP A 140 -26.12 -5.97 -2.99
C TRP A 140 -26.78 -5.83 -1.61
#